data_5fff86bcf5d66b56cd2352ef87bd52d3
#
_entry.id   5fff86bcf5d66b56cd2352ef87bd52d3
#
_cell.length_a   1.000
_cell.length_b   1.000
_cell.length_c   1.000
_cell.angle_alpha   90.00
_cell.angle_beta   90.00
_cell.angle_gamma   90.00
#
_symmetry.space_group_name_H-M   'P 1'
#
loop_
_entity.id
_entity.type
_entity.pdbx_description
1 polymer ?
#
loop_
_entity_poly.entity_id
_entity_poly.type
_entity_poly.pdbx_seq_one_letter_code
_entity_poly.pdbx_strand_id
1 'polypeptide(L)'
;MITEMLIATLIMVESGGNDFAVGDQGRAIGCLQIHKCVIDDVNRIYGLTYQWPESAYSRETAICICRLYLRHYAPAGATDEMLARIFNGGPKGYKKRATLKYWRKVKLALNKYKESK
;
A
#
# COMPACT_ATOMS: atom_id res chain seq x y z
N MET A 1 12.74 -1.88 -5.98
CA MET A 1 12.85 -2.39 -4.59
C MET A 1 11.84 -1.71 -3.68
N ILE A 2 11.18 -2.50 -2.85
CA ILE A 2 10.20 -1.98 -1.90
C ILE A 2 10.92 -1.58 -0.62
N THR A 3 11.16 -0.29 -0.43
CA THR A 3 11.95 0.20 0.71
C THR A 3 11.08 0.46 1.92
N GLU A 4 11.70 0.45 3.10
CA GLU A 4 11.03 0.84 4.35
C GLU A 4 10.55 2.29 4.28
N MET A 5 11.33 3.16 3.63
CA MET A 5 10.97 4.56 3.45
C MET A 5 9.68 4.70 2.63
N LEU A 6 9.55 3.94 1.54
CA LEU A 6 8.33 3.95 0.74
C LEU A 6 7.13 3.46 1.56
N ILE A 7 7.27 2.35 2.27
CA ILE A 7 6.19 1.80 3.11
C ILE A 7 5.77 2.83 4.17
N ALA A 8 6.72 3.43 4.87
CA ALA A 8 6.42 4.46 5.88
C ALA A 8 5.66 5.64 5.26
N THR A 9 6.05 6.03 4.06
CA THR A 9 5.40 7.11 3.33
C THR A 9 3.96 6.75 2.94
N LEU A 10 3.74 5.53 2.47
CA LEU A 10 2.39 5.06 2.15
C LEU A 10 1.50 5.06 3.40
N ILE A 11 2.02 4.63 4.54
CA ILE A 11 1.29 4.66 5.81
C ILE A 11 0.86 6.10 6.15
N MET A 12 1.76 7.07 6.00
CA MET A 12 1.44 8.46 6.29
C MET A 12 0.36 9.01 5.35
N VAL A 13 0.47 8.70 4.06
CA VAL A 13 -0.50 9.18 3.06
C VAL A 13 -1.86 8.52 3.26
N GLU A 14 -1.90 7.22 3.58
CA GLU A 14 -3.15 6.48 3.71
C GLU A 14 -3.91 6.82 5.01
N SER A 15 -3.22 6.91 6.13
CA SER A 15 -3.89 6.99 7.44
C SER A 15 -3.26 7.98 8.43
N GLY A 16 -2.17 8.63 8.06
CA GLY A 16 -1.42 9.44 9.02
C GLY A 16 -0.79 8.60 10.13
N GLY A 17 -0.62 7.30 9.90
CA GLY A 17 -0.03 6.41 10.88
C GLY A 17 -1.03 5.73 11.82
N ASN A 18 -2.32 5.82 11.53
CA ASN A 18 -3.37 5.27 12.42
C ASN A 18 -3.68 3.82 12.06
N ASP A 19 -3.32 2.89 12.95
CA ASP A 19 -3.56 1.46 12.75
C ASP A 19 -5.05 1.09 12.74
N PHE A 20 -5.89 1.94 13.30
CA PHE A 20 -7.33 1.68 13.44
C PHE A 20 -8.17 2.49 12.47
N ALA A 21 -7.54 3.14 11.49
CA ALA A 21 -8.25 3.94 10.51
C ALA A 21 -9.22 3.09 9.68
N VAL A 22 -10.40 3.62 9.44
CA VAL A 22 -11.42 3.00 8.58
C VAL A 22 -11.85 4.05 7.57
N GLY A 23 -11.69 3.78 6.31
CA GLY A 23 -12.06 4.70 5.24
C GLY A 23 -12.89 4.03 4.17
N ASP A 24 -13.19 4.79 3.11
CA ASP A 24 -13.92 4.30 1.95
C ASP A 24 -15.19 3.51 2.35
N GLN A 25 -16.00 4.11 3.25
CA GLN A 25 -17.26 3.52 3.69
C GLN A 25 -17.07 2.13 4.32
N GLY A 26 -15.98 1.94 5.08
CA GLY A 26 -15.69 0.69 5.77
C GLY A 26 -14.91 -0.32 4.94
N ARG A 27 -14.53 0.02 3.70
CA ARG A 27 -13.83 -0.90 2.82
C ARG A 27 -12.30 -0.80 2.89
N ALA A 28 -11.78 0.29 3.44
CA ALA A 28 -10.34 0.52 3.57
C ALA A 28 -9.96 0.47 5.05
N ILE A 29 -9.09 -0.45 5.42
CA ILE A 29 -8.83 -0.77 6.83
C ILE A 29 -7.36 -0.59 7.19
N GLY A 30 -7.13 0.02 8.35
CA GLY A 30 -5.83 0.05 9.01
C GLY A 30 -4.88 1.10 8.49
N CYS A 31 -3.63 1.01 8.93
CA CYS A 31 -2.62 2.04 8.63
C CYS A 31 -2.33 2.17 7.13
N LEU A 32 -2.55 1.12 6.34
CA LEU A 32 -2.34 1.11 4.89
C LEU A 32 -3.64 1.12 4.10
N GLN A 33 -4.79 1.26 4.78
CA GLN A 33 -6.11 1.34 4.14
C GLN A 33 -6.33 0.20 3.14
N ILE A 34 -6.10 -1.03 3.60
CA ILE A 34 -6.15 -2.23 2.76
C ILE A 34 -7.61 -2.63 2.48
N HIS A 35 -7.91 -2.90 1.23
CA HIS A 35 -9.19 -3.45 0.80
C HIS A 35 -9.18 -4.97 0.85
N LYS A 36 -10.36 -5.56 1.02
CA LYS A 36 -10.51 -7.02 1.09
C LYS A 36 -9.89 -7.72 -0.12
N CYS A 37 -10.05 -7.15 -1.33
CA CYS A 37 -9.53 -7.77 -2.55
C CYS A 37 -8.00 -7.93 -2.53
N VAL A 38 -7.29 -7.04 -1.85
CA VAL A 38 -5.82 -7.15 -1.71
C VAL A 38 -5.46 -8.35 -0.84
N ILE A 39 -6.16 -8.51 0.29
CA ILE A 39 -5.94 -9.66 1.19
C ILE A 39 -6.30 -10.98 0.49
N ASP A 40 -7.44 -11.01 -0.18
CA ASP A 40 -7.87 -12.20 -0.92
C ASP A 40 -6.84 -12.60 -1.98
N ASP A 41 -6.29 -11.60 -2.68
CA ASP A 41 -5.30 -11.81 -3.73
C ASP A 41 -3.99 -12.36 -3.15
N VAL A 42 -3.50 -11.76 -2.07
CA VAL A 42 -2.27 -12.21 -1.39
C VAL A 42 -2.44 -13.64 -0.88
N ASN A 43 -3.58 -13.93 -0.26
CA ASN A 43 -3.86 -15.29 0.22
C ASN A 43 -3.84 -16.30 -0.92
N ARG A 44 -4.47 -15.98 -2.04
CA ARG A 44 -4.53 -16.85 -3.21
C ARG A 44 -3.14 -17.07 -3.81
N ILE A 45 -2.36 -15.99 -3.97
CA ILE A 45 -1.06 -16.06 -4.63
C ILE A 45 -0.03 -16.84 -3.79
N TYR A 46 -0.04 -16.64 -2.48
CA TYR A 46 1.01 -17.14 -1.59
C TYR A 46 0.55 -18.32 -0.72
N GLY A 47 -0.70 -18.77 -0.85
CA GLY A 47 -1.22 -19.85 -0.04
C GLY A 47 -1.35 -19.50 1.43
N LEU A 48 -1.77 -18.26 1.74
CA LEU A 48 -1.86 -17.75 3.10
C LEU A 48 -3.32 -17.62 3.56
N THR A 49 -3.51 -17.33 4.85
CA THR A 49 -4.83 -17.33 5.49
C THR A 49 -5.06 -16.05 6.31
N TYR A 50 -4.58 -14.90 5.83
CA TYR A 50 -4.87 -13.62 6.48
C TYR A 50 -6.39 -13.39 6.53
N GLN A 51 -6.85 -12.76 7.60
CA GLN A 51 -8.28 -12.52 7.84
C GLN A 51 -8.63 -11.06 7.53
N TRP A 52 -9.74 -10.86 6.87
CA TRP A 52 -10.33 -9.55 6.66
C TRP A 52 -11.43 -9.33 7.71
N PRO A 53 -11.50 -8.18 8.40
CA PRO A 53 -10.55 -7.04 8.32
C PRO A 53 -9.41 -7.13 9.34
N GLU A 54 -9.38 -8.15 10.18
CA GLU A 54 -8.52 -8.24 11.36
C GLU A 54 -7.03 -8.07 11.03
N SER A 55 -6.57 -8.74 9.98
CA SER A 55 -5.15 -8.66 9.58
C SER A 55 -4.73 -7.26 9.16
N ALA A 56 -5.66 -6.47 8.59
CA ALA A 56 -5.37 -5.11 8.15
C ALA A 56 -5.22 -4.13 9.32
N TYR A 57 -5.76 -4.45 10.49
CA TYR A 57 -5.61 -3.62 11.69
C TYR A 57 -4.25 -3.79 12.37
N SER A 58 -3.55 -4.88 12.11
CA SER A 58 -2.21 -5.10 12.64
C SER A 58 -1.19 -4.43 11.73
N ARG A 59 -0.45 -3.45 12.26
CA ARG A 59 0.55 -2.71 11.45
C ARG A 59 1.55 -3.66 10.80
N GLU A 60 2.09 -4.58 11.57
CA GLU A 60 3.08 -5.53 11.10
C GLU A 60 2.52 -6.40 9.98
N THR A 61 1.31 -6.91 10.17
CA THR A 61 0.65 -7.76 9.18
C THR A 61 0.27 -6.96 7.93
N ALA A 62 -0.24 -5.74 8.11
CA ALA A 62 -0.58 -4.86 6.98
C ALA A 62 0.65 -4.57 6.11
N ILE A 63 1.80 -4.33 6.74
CA ILE A 63 3.07 -4.12 6.02
C ILE A 63 3.46 -5.37 5.24
N CYS A 64 3.34 -6.55 5.84
CA CYS A 64 3.62 -7.82 5.16
C CYS A 64 2.72 -8.02 3.95
N ILE A 65 1.43 -7.77 4.09
CA ILE A 65 0.46 -7.89 3.00
C ILE A 65 0.83 -6.93 1.86
N CYS A 66 1.14 -5.68 2.19
CA CYS A 66 1.54 -4.68 1.20
C CYS A 66 2.78 -5.14 0.43
N ARG A 67 3.81 -5.60 1.14
CA ARG A 67 5.05 -6.08 0.51
C ARG A 67 4.81 -7.26 -0.41
N LEU A 68 4.02 -8.24 0.04
CA LEU A 68 3.72 -9.42 -0.77
C LEU A 68 2.94 -9.07 -2.03
N TYR A 69 1.96 -8.18 -1.88
CA TYR A 69 1.16 -7.70 -3.01
C TYR A 69 2.04 -7.01 -4.06
N LEU A 70 2.87 -6.06 -3.61
CA LEU A 70 3.74 -5.30 -4.49
C LEU A 70 4.82 -6.19 -5.12
N ARG A 71 5.38 -7.12 -4.34
CA ARG A 71 6.40 -8.05 -4.87
C ARG A 71 5.84 -8.85 -6.04
N HIS A 72 4.60 -9.28 -5.94
CA HIS A 72 3.99 -10.08 -7.00
C HIS A 72 3.70 -9.27 -8.27
N TYR A 73 3.17 -8.05 -8.11
CA TYR A 73 2.69 -7.28 -9.25
C TYR A 73 3.69 -6.27 -9.83
N ALA A 74 4.78 -5.98 -9.11
CA ALA A 74 5.74 -4.99 -9.58
C ALA A 74 6.52 -5.51 -10.78
N PRO A 75 6.61 -4.72 -11.87
CA PRO A 75 7.50 -5.06 -12.97
C PRO A 75 8.97 -5.05 -12.51
N ALA A 76 9.83 -5.73 -13.26
CA ALA A 76 11.27 -5.67 -13.01
C ALA A 76 11.74 -4.22 -13.05
N GLY A 77 12.53 -3.82 -12.05
CA GLY A 77 13.07 -2.46 -11.98
C GLY A 77 12.02 -1.40 -11.60
N ALA A 78 10.93 -1.79 -10.95
CA ALA A 78 9.86 -0.86 -10.58
C ALA A 78 10.38 0.30 -9.73
N THR A 79 9.94 1.52 -10.10
CA THR A 79 10.24 2.74 -9.35
C THR A 79 9.25 2.91 -8.18
N ASP A 80 9.57 3.83 -7.27
CA ASP A 80 8.64 4.19 -6.19
C ASP A 80 7.28 4.63 -6.74
N GLU A 81 7.28 5.38 -7.84
CA GLU A 81 6.04 5.80 -8.50
C GLU A 81 5.20 4.59 -8.92
N MET A 82 5.81 3.64 -9.60
CA MET A 82 5.11 2.44 -10.07
C MET A 82 4.54 1.65 -8.90
N LEU A 83 5.34 1.46 -7.85
CA LEU A 83 4.91 0.72 -6.66
C LEU A 83 3.74 1.41 -5.96
N ALA A 84 3.82 2.71 -5.74
CA ALA A 84 2.75 3.47 -5.10
C ALA A 84 1.46 3.40 -5.93
N ARG A 85 1.57 3.55 -7.25
CA ARG A 85 0.42 3.53 -8.15
C ARG A 85 -0.21 2.14 -8.24
N ILE A 86 0.58 1.08 -8.15
CA ILE A 86 0.07 -0.29 -8.06
C ILE A 86 -0.69 -0.48 -6.76
N PHE A 87 -0.13 -0.01 -5.65
CA PHE A 87 -0.81 -0.14 -4.36
C PHE A 87 -2.17 0.57 -4.36
N ASN A 88 -2.25 1.75 -4.96
CA ASN A 88 -3.49 2.53 -5.03
C ASN A 88 -4.49 2.00 -6.06
N GLY A 89 -4.02 1.61 -7.23
CA GLY A 89 -4.89 1.32 -8.38
C GLY A 89 -4.93 -0.11 -8.86
N GLY A 90 -4.25 -1.04 -8.18
CA GLY A 90 -4.23 -2.45 -8.57
C GLY A 90 -3.07 -2.80 -9.49
N PRO A 91 -3.03 -4.05 -9.98
CA PRO A 91 -1.87 -4.57 -10.73
C PRO A 91 -1.40 -3.71 -11.89
N LYS A 92 -2.30 -3.00 -12.55
CA LYS A 92 -1.97 -2.08 -13.65
C LYS A 92 -2.10 -0.61 -13.24
N GLY A 93 -2.12 -0.34 -11.94
CA GLY A 93 -2.28 1.01 -11.40
C GLY A 93 -1.24 2.00 -11.93
N TYR A 94 -0.01 1.53 -12.16
CA TYR A 94 1.06 2.39 -12.66
C TYR A 94 0.81 2.91 -14.09
N LYS A 95 -0.19 2.37 -14.79
CA LYS A 95 -0.60 2.82 -16.12
C LYS A 95 -1.88 3.65 -16.10
N LYS A 96 -2.54 3.76 -14.95
CA LYS A 96 -3.85 4.41 -14.85
C LYS A 96 -3.70 5.90 -14.53
N ARG A 97 -4.34 6.76 -15.32
CA ARG A 97 -4.39 8.19 -15.03
C ARG A 97 -4.95 8.48 -13.63
N ALA A 98 -5.93 7.68 -13.22
CA ALA A 98 -6.60 7.86 -11.92
C ALA A 98 -5.64 7.79 -10.73
N THR A 99 -4.48 7.14 -10.85
CA THR A 99 -3.51 7.00 -9.76
C THR A 99 -2.49 8.14 -9.69
N LEU A 100 -2.51 9.08 -10.65
CA LEU A 100 -1.54 10.18 -10.67
C LEU A 100 -1.71 11.13 -9.49
N LYS A 101 -2.95 11.42 -9.09
CA LYS A 101 -3.22 12.28 -7.94
C LYS A 101 -2.66 11.66 -6.66
N TYR A 102 -2.83 10.36 -6.48
CA TYR A 102 -2.26 9.62 -5.35
C TYR A 102 -0.74 9.69 -5.37
N TRP A 103 -0.13 9.46 -6.53
CA TRP A 103 1.34 9.54 -6.65
C TRP A 103 1.87 10.92 -6.27
N ARG A 104 1.18 11.99 -6.65
CA ARG A 104 1.60 13.35 -6.27
C ARG A 104 1.66 13.52 -4.77
N LYS A 105 0.68 12.97 -4.04
CA LYS A 105 0.68 12.99 -2.58
C LYS A 105 1.84 12.19 -2.00
N VAL A 106 2.06 10.99 -2.54
CA VAL A 106 3.15 10.13 -2.09
C VAL A 106 4.50 10.79 -2.36
N LYS A 107 4.69 11.33 -3.55
CA LYS A 107 5.93 12.00 -3.94
C LYS A 107 6.26 13.16 -3.01
N LEU A 108 5.27 13.98 -2.69
CA LEU A 108 5.46 15.10 -1.79
C LEU A 108 5.85 14.64 -0.38
N ALA A 109 5.16 13.63 0.14
CA ALA A 109 5.44 13.07 1.45
C ALA A 109 6.82 12.38 1.48
N LEU A 110 7.17 11.67 0.41
CA LEU A 110 8.46 11.00 0.29
C LEU A 110 9.61 12.00 0.27
N ASN A 111 9.46 13.12 -0.45
CA ASN A 111 10.45 14.17 -0.48
C ASN A 111 10.65 14.81 0.89
N LYS A 112 9.57 15.05 1.61
CA LYS A 112 9.65 15.58 2.99
C LYS A 112 10.37 14.59 3.90
N TYR A 113 10.09 13.32 3.76
CA TYR A 113 10.75 12.27 4.54
C TYR A 113 12.26 12.27 4.28
N LYS A 114 12.66 12.37 3.01
CA LYS A 114 14.08 12.42 2.62
C LYS A 114 14.76 13.67 3.16
N GLU A 115 14.10 14.81 3.14
CA GLU A 115 14.65 16.07 3.64
C GLU A 115 14.89 16.04 5.15
N SER A 116 14.07 15.29 5.90
CA SER A 116 14.20 15.19 7.36
C SER A 116 15.29 14.21 7.80
N LYS A 117 15.87 13.48 6.87
CA LYS A 117 16.97 12.55 7.10
C LYS A 117 18.29 13.20 6.70
#